data_5303bda032dc67806edf0064598054c1
#
_entry.id   5303bda032dc67806edf0064598054c1
#
_cell.length_a   1.000
_cell.length_b   1.000
_cell.length_c   1.000
_cell.angle_alpha   90.00
_cell.angle_beta   90.00
_cell.angle_gamma   90.00
#
_symmetry.space_group_name_H-M   'P 1'
#
loop_
_entity.id
_entity.type
_entity.pdbx_description
1 polymer ?
#
loop_
_entity_poly.entity_id
_entity_poly.type
_entity_poly.pdbx_seq_one_letter_code
_entity_poly.pdbx_strand_id
1 'polypeptide(L)'
;MTDRTSLVSLGDLAWDVLAKPDTMLLPGGDTTGRMELSGGGSAANVAVWAQRCAYPSTFIGKIGRDRFGELATAELQAEGVHTALTLSDQHPTGVILALIDRRGQRAMLTGQGADWELLPGDLPLDVLRGARHLHLTAWSLFRDPPRAAALQAAHAATTAGATLSLDPGSFQMIQQLGRESFLKIVDDVPFDVIFPNDDEARAMSGERHPDAAMGWLRERYPHALVVLKMDEDGVMIEGPD
;
A
#
# COMPACT_ATOMS: atom_id res chain seq x y z
N MET A 1 9.67 18.19 24.12
CA MET A 1 9.59 16.88 23.45
C MET A 1 8.74 17.11 22.21
N THR A 2 9.34 17.10 21.02
CA THR A 2 8.59 17.18 19.76
C THR A 2 7.65 15.98 19.73
N ASP A 3 6.37 16.25 19.56
CA ASP A 3 5.33 15.22 19.45
C ASP A 3 5.65 14.40 18.18
N ARG A 4 6.18 13.18 18.38
CA ARG A 4 6.53 12.31 17.24
C ARG A 4 5.24 11.88 16.57
N THR A 5 5.13 12.06 15.26
CA THR A 5 4.05 11.49 14.45
C THR A 5 3.99 9.99 14.68
N SER A 6 2.83 9.47 15.08
CA SER A 6 2.73 8.08 15.50
C SER A 6 2.95 7.11 14.34
N LEU A 7 2.26 7.32 13.20
CA LEU A 7 2.41 6.53 11.98
C LEU A 7 2.66 7.42 10.78
N VAL A 8 3.62 7.06 9.96
CA VAL A 8 3.78 7.59 8.61
C VAL A 8 3.49 6.45 7.63
N SER A 9 2.58 6.66 6.68
CA SER A 9 2.32 5.75 5.57
C SER A 9 2.79 6.38 4.27
N LEU A 10 3.59 5.65 3.49
CA LEU A 10 4.15 6.13 2.24
C LEU A 10 3.72 5.22 1.08
N GLY A 11 3.21 5.83 0.03
CA GLY A 11 2.88 5.08 -1.19
C GLY A 11 1.79 5.72 -2.03
N ASP A 12 0.91 4.86 -2.51
CA ASP A 12 -0.15 5.17 -3.46
C ASP A 12 -1.34 5.91 -2.83
N LEU A 13 -1.81 6.90 -3.56
CA LEU A 13 -3.10 7.57 -3.38
C LEU A 13 -3.78 7.59 -4.74
N ALA A 14 -4.97 7.05 -4.82
CA ALA A 14 -5.74 6.95 -6.04
C ALA A 14 -7.20 7.37 -5.80
N TRP A 15 -7.92 7.56 -6.89
CA TRP A 15 -9.37 7.70 -6.87
C TRP A 15 -10.01 6.39 -7.32
N ASP A 16 -10.77 5.76 -6.43
CA ASP A 16 -11.41 4.48 -6.70
C ASP A 16 -12.78 4.66 -7.33
N VAL A 17 -13.03 3.90 -8.39
CA VAL A 17 -14.32 3.74 -9.05
C VAL A 17 -14.75 2.29 -8.83
N LEU A 18 -15.64 2.08 -7.87
CA LEU A 18 -16.22 0.76 -7.62
C LEU A 18 -17.46 0.59 -8.49
N ALA A 19 -17.45 -0.36 -9.40
CA ALA A 19 -18.54 -0.61 -10.33
C ALA A 19 -19.10 -2.03 -10.14
N LYS A 20 -20.39 -2.11 -9.86
CA LYS A 20 -21.13 -3.37 -9.75
C LYS A 20 -22.21 -3.42 -10.83
N PRO A 21 -21.94 -4.03 -11.99
CA PRO A 21 -22.90 -4.10 -13.08
C PRO A 21 -24.05 -5.07 -12.76
N ASP A 22 -25.27 -4.73 -13.19
CA ASP A 22 -26.45 -5.57 -13.03
C ASP A 22 -26.39 -6.82 -13.90
N THR A 23 -25.71 -6.71 -15.06
CA THR A 23 -25.49 -7.83 -15.99
C THR A 23 -24.03 -7.90 -16.40
N MET A 24 -23.64 -8.98 -17.07
CA MET A 24 -22.29 -9.11 -17.61
C MET A 24 -22.00 -8.04 -18.65
N LEU A 25 -20.84 -7.41 -18.55
CA LEU A 25 -20.34 -6.48 -19.57
C LEU A 25 -20.00 -7.26 -20.85
N LEU A 26 -20.63 -6.91 -21.94
CA LEU A 26 -20.38 -7.50 -23.24
C LEU A 26 -19.66 -6.48 -24.15
N PRO A 27 -18.74 -6.91 -25.01
CA PRO A 27 -18.15 -6.03 -26.00
C PRO A 27 -19.21 -5.32 -26.87
N GLY A 28 -19.18 -3.98 -26.88
CA GLY A 28 -20.17 -3.17 -27.65
C GLY A 28 -21.57 -3.10 -27.04
N GLY A 29 -21.76 -3.67 -25.83
CA GLY A 29 -23.05 -3.62 -25.13
C GLY A 29 -23.09 -2.58 -24.01
N ASP A 30 -24.28 -2.28 -23.53
CA ASP A 30 -24.55 -1.41 -22.38
C ASP A 30 -25.18 -2.22 -21.24
N THR A 31 -24.91 -1.82 -20.02
CA THR A 31 -25.60 -2.31 -18.83
C THR A 31 -25.73 -1.20 -17.80
N THR A 32 -26.75 -1.31 -16.96
CA THR A 32 -26.87 -0.49 -15.74
C THR A 32 -26.09 -1.14 -14.60
N GLY A 33 -25.92 -0.40 -13.50
CA GLY A 33 -25.26 -0.91 -12.32
C GLY A 33 -25.12 0.15 -11.23
N ARG A 34 -24.54 -0.24 -10.10
CA ARG A 34 -24.12 0.69 -9.06
C ARG A 34 -22.69 1.12 -9.30
N MET A 35 -22.45 2.41 -9.08
CA MET A 35 -21.11 2.98 -9.07
C MET A 35 -20.93 3.78 -7.79
N GLU A 36 -19.80 3.56 -7.13
CA GLU A 36 -19.38 4.32 -5.95
C GLU A 36 -18.01 4.89 -6.22
N LEU A 37 -17.77 6.10 -5.73
CA LEU A 37 -16.54 6.85 -5.94
C LEU A 37 -15.98 7.21 -4.57
N SER A 38 -14.70 6.95 -4.35
CA SER A 38 -14.03 7.28 -3.08
C SER A 38 -12.54 7.48 -3.28
N GLY A 39 -11.90 8.14 -2.32
CA GLY A 39 -10.46 8.05 -2.19
C GLY A 39 -10.02 6.62 -1.88
N GLY A 40 -8.89 6.21 -2.45
CA GLY A 40 -8.29 4.90 -2.32
C GLY A 40 -6.77 4.96 -2.36
N GLY A 41 -6.17 3.81 -2.57
CA GLY A 41 -4.73 3.59 -2.48
C GLY A 41 -4.38 2.85 -1.20
N SER A 42 -3.56 1.80 -1.33
CA SER A 42 -3.24 0.91 -0.21
C SER A 42 -2.58 1.65 0.94
N ALA A 43 -1.60 2.50 0.65
CA ALA A 43 -0.91 3.28 1.68
C ALA A 43 -1.80 4.36 2.30
N ALA A 44 -2.64 5.03 1.50
CA ALA A 44 -3.58 6.02 2.00
C ALA A 44 -4.61 5.40 2.94
N ASN A 45 -5.13 4.22 2.60
CA ASN A 45 -6.08 3.49 3.45
C ASN A 45 -5.49 3.14 4.82
N VAL A 46 -4.21 2.77 4.90
CA VAL A 46 -3.55 2.53 6.19
C VAL A 46 -3.52 3.78 7.06
N ALA A 47 -3.22 4.95 6.47
CA ALA A 47 -3.24 6.21 7.22
C ALA A 47 -4.64 6.56 7.73
N VAL A 48 -5.69 6.35 6.92
CA VAL A 48 -7.09 6.55 7.32
C VAL A 48 -7.48 5.63 8.48
N TRP A 49 -7.20 4.33 8.36
CA TRP A 49 -7.55 3.38 9.42
C TRP A 49 -6.79 3.63 10.72
N ALA A 50 -5.54 4.08 10.65
CA ALA A 50 -4.80 4.50 11.84
C ALA A 50 -5.53 5.64 12.56
N GLN A 51 -5.96 6.68 11.82
CA GLN A 51 -6.74 7.78 12.41
C GLN A 51 -8.06 7.31 13.03
N ARG A 52 -8.80 6.45 12.34
CA ARG A 52 -10.05 5.87 12.87
C ARG A 52 -9.82 5.05 14.14
N CYS A 53 -8.63 4.48 14.31
CA CYS A 53 -8.19 3.83 15.54
C CYS A 53 -7.59 4.80 16.58
N ALA A 54 -7.77 6.09 16.42
CA ALA A 54 -7.21 7.14 17.28
C ALA A 54 -5.66 7.13 17.35
N TYR A 55 -5.02 6.67 16.27
CA TYR A 55 -3.57 6.66 16.14
C TYR A 55 -3.14 7.70 15.09
N PRO A 56 -2.57 8.85 15.50
CA PRO A 56 -2.26 9.94 14.59
C PRO A 56 -1.40 9.49 13.42
N SER A 57 -1.80 9.85 12.21
CA SER A 57 -1.12 9.42 10.99
C SER A 57 -0.79 10.57 10.05
N THR A 58 0.30 10.38 9.29
CA THR A 58 0.69 11.23 8.16
C THR A 58 0.81 10.36 6.93
N PHE A 59 0.23 10.81 5.81
CA PHE A 59 0.38 10.18 4.52
C PHE A 59 1.40 10.94 3.67
N ILE A 60 2.36 10.22 3.07
CA ILE A 60 3.34 10.73 2.11
C ILE A 60 3.07 10.08 0.75
N GLY A 61 2.93 10.89 -0.30
CA GLY A 61 2.69 10.41 -1.64
C GLY A 61 2.79 11.50 -2.69
N LYS A 62 2.48 11.14 -3.95
CA LYS A 62 2.47 12.07 -5.06
C LYS A 62 1.17 11.95 -5.84
N ILE A 63 0.55 13.07 -6.14
CA ILE A 63 -0.72 13.17 -6.87
C ILE A 63 -0.59 14.11 -8.06
N GLY A 64 -1.51 14.00 -9.00
CA GLY A 64 -1.62 14.95 -10.10
C GLY A 64 -2.24 16.27 -9.65
N ARG A 65 -1.96 17.33 -10.40
CA ARG A 65 -2.61 18.63 -10.23
C ARG A 65 -3.96 18.61 -10.96
N ASP A 66 -4.87 17.77 -10.47
CA ASP A 66 -6.17 17.51 -11.09
C ASP A 66 -7.29 17.35 -10.06
N ARG A 67 -8.52 17.21 -10.54
CA ARG A 67 -9.71 17.11 -9.70
C ARG A 67 -9.73 15.88 -8.81
N PHE A 68 -9.21 14.75 -9.27
CA PHE A 68 -9.16 13.53 -8.46
C PHE A 68 -8.15 13.65 -7.31
N GLY A 69 -7.01 14.32 -7.57
CA GLY A 69 -6.04 14.63 -6.51
C GLY A 69 -6.61 15.57 -5.44
N GLU A 70 -7.37 16.58 -5.85
CA GLU A 70 -8.07 17.48 -4.91
C GLU A 70 -9.09 16.71 -4.05
N LEU A 71 -9.91 15.86 -4.67
CA LEU A 71 -10.94 15.08 -3.97
C LEU A 71 -10.30 14.08 -3.00
N ALA A 72 -9.31 13.30 -3.45
CA ALA A 72 -8.62 12.33 -2.60
C ALA A 72 -7.90 13.00 -1.41
N THR A 73 -7.29 14.16 -1.64
CA THR A 73 -6.67 14.94 -0.56
C THR A 73 -7.71 15.41 0.46
N ALA A 74 -8.85 15.92 -0.02
CA ALA A 74 -9.91 16.41 0.85
C ALA A 74 -10.50 15.27 1.71
N GLU A 75 -10.66 14.07 1.16
CA GLU A 75 -11.11 12.91 1.92
C GLU A 75 -10.11 12.50 3.01
N LEU A 76 -8.81 12.44 2.70
CA LEU A 76 -7.79 12.16 3.70
C LEU A 76 -7.81 13.18 4.85
N GLN A 77 -7.94 14.46 4.52
CA GLN A 77 -8.01 15.52 5.51
C GLN A 77 -9.30 15.48 6.35
N ALA A 78 -10.42 15.09 5.75
CA ALA A 78 -11.69 14.90 6.46
C ALA A 78 -11.62 13.74 7.47
N GLU A 79 -10.81 12.70 7.18
CA GLU A 79 -10.51 11.61 8.12
C GLU A 79 -9.47 12.01 9.20
N GLY A 80 -8.95 13.24 9.15
CA GLY A 80 -7.95 13.74 10.10
C GLY A 80 -6.51 13.35 9.78
N VAL A 81 -6.25 12.75 8.62
CA VAL A 81 -4.88 12.39 8.19
C VAL A 81 -4.08 13.64 7.83
N HIS A 82 -2.90 13.78 8.39
CA HIS A 82 -1.94 14.79 7.92
C HIS A 82 -1.39 14.38 6.56
N THR A 83 -1.40 15.32 5.60
CA THR A 83 -0.94 15.04 4.24
C THR A 83 0.37 15.75 3.94
N ALA A 84 1.37 14.99 3.48
CA ALA A 84 2.64 15.48 2.97
C ALA A 84 2.75 15.08 1.49
N LEU A 85 1.97 15.76 0.64
CA LEU A 85 1.80 15.43 -0.76
C LEU A 85 2.66 16.30 -1.66
N THR A 86 3.28 15.67 -2.65
CA THR A 86 3.93 16.36 -3.77
C THR A 86 2.99 16.35 -4.98
N LEU A 87 2.97 17.44 -5.72
CA LEU A 87 2.13 17.60 -6.91
C LEU A 87 2.92 17.35 -8.19
N SER A 88 2.34 16.57 -9.11
CA SER A 88 2.85 16.39 -10.47
C SER A 88 2.11 17.31 -11.44
N ASP A 89 2.86 18.00 -12.29
CA ASP A 89 2.34 18.75 -13.43
C ASP A 89 2.31 17.91 -14.72
N GLN A 90 2.87 16.69 -14.68
CA GLN A 90 3.05 15.83 -15.87
C GLN A 90 2.14 14.61 -15.88
N HIS A 91 1.80 14.09 -14.69
CA HIS A 91 1.02 12.86 -14.54
C HIS A 91 -0.25 13.12 -13.74
N PRO A 92 -1.40 12.55 -14.15
CA PRO A 92 -2.64 12.67 -13.39
C PRO A 92 -2.56 11.86 -12.10
N THR A 93 -3.49 12.11 -11.20
CA THR A 93 -3.74 11.23 -10.04
C THR A 93 -4.15 9.85 -10.53
N GLY A 94 -3.67 8.80 -9.88
CA GLY A 94 -4.05 7.43 -10.18
C GLY A 94 -5.56 7.22 -10.02
N VAL A 95 -6.15 6.43 -10.93
CA VAL A 95 -7.55 6.01 -10.83
C VAL A 95 -7.61 4.50 -10.88
N ILE A 96 -8.37 3.90 -9.98
CA ILE A 96 -8.55 2.45 -9.91
C ILE A 96 -10.01 2.14 -10.23
N LEU A 97 -10.24 1.30 -11.24
CA LEU A 97 -11.56 0.73 -11.51
C LEU A 97 -11.62 -0.67 -10.86
N ALA A 98 -12.49 -0.81 -9.88
CA ALA A 98 -12.81 -2.10 -9.26
C ALA A 98 -14.16 -2.60 -9.80
N LEU A 99 -14.13 -3.64 -10.62
CA LEU A 99 -15.33 -4.35 -11.08
C LEU A 99 -15.71 -5.41 -10.07
N ILE A 100 -16.91 -5.32 -9.52
CA ILE A 100 -17.41 -6.25 -8.51
C ILE A 100 -18.45 -7.15 -9.16
N ASP A 101 -18.20 -8.45 -9.19
CA ASP A 101 -19.13 -9.42 -9.73
C ASP A 101 -20.30 -9.74 -8.77
N ARG A 102 -21.25 -10.57 -9.21
CA ARG A 102 -22.41 -10.98 -8.41
C ARG A 102 -22.06 -11.79 -7.16
N ARG A 103 -20.84 -12.36 -7.11
CA ARG A 103 -20.32 -13.13 -5.98
C ARG A 103 -19.51 -12.26 -5.01
N GLY A 104 -19.35 -10.96 -5.33
CA GLY A 104 -18.54 -10.04 -4.56
C GLY A 104 -17.04 -10.10 -4.88
N GLN A 105 -16.64 -10.90 -5.88
CA GLN A 105 -15.25 -10.96 -6.33
C GLN A 105 -14.88 -9.68 -7.08
N ARG A 106 -13.67 -9.18 -6.85
CA ARG A 106 -13.18 -7.94 -7.44
C ARG A 106 -12.13 -8.21 -8.51
N ALA A 107 -12.32 -7.61 -9.68
CA ALA A 107 -11.29 -7.47 -10.69
C ALA A 107 -10.88 -5.98 -10.76
N MET A 108 -9.59 -5.69 -10.61
CA MET A 108 -9.10 -4.32 -10.52
C MET A 108 -8.28 -3.96 -11.74
N LEU A 109 -8.54 -2.77 -12.29
CA LEU A 109 -7.71 -2.11 -13.29
C LEU A 109 -7.13 -0.86 -12.66
N THR A 110 -5.85 -0.88 -12.39
CA THR A 110 -5.12 0.25 -11.81
C THR A 110 -4.55 1.12 -12.92
N GLY A 111 -5.06 2.33 -13.03
CA GLY A 111 -4.50 3.37 -13.87
C GLY A 111 -3.23 3.94 -13.23
N GLN A 112 -2.14 3.97 -14.01
CA GLN A 112 -0.89 4.55 -13.55
C GLN A 112 -1.05 6.06 -13.38
N GLY A 113 -0.56 6.58 -12.26
CA GLY A 113 -0.68 7.98 -11.92
C GLY A 113 0.62 8.59 -11.40
N ALA A 114 0.51 9.78 -10.84
CA ALA A 114 1.62 10.53 -10.29
C ALA A 114 2.35 9.80 -9.13
N ASP A 115 1.66 8.91 -8.42
CA ASP A 115 2.25 8.04 -7.38
C ASP A 115 3.44 7.22 -7.90
N TRP A 116 3.43 6.87 -9.19
CA TRP A 116 4.51 6.13 -9.87
C TRP A 116 5.72 7.03 -10.23
N GLU A 117 5.65 8.30 -9.92
CA GLU A 117 6.69 9.31 -10.16
C GLU A 117 7.19 9.95 -8.85
N LEU A 118 6.94 9.31 -7.70
CA LEU A 118 7.48 9.77 -6.42
C LEU A 118 9.01 9.64 -6.41
N LEU A 119 9.69 10.75 -6.24
CA LEU A 119 11.15 10.82 -6.24
C LEU A 119 11.72 10.86 -4.82
N PRO A 120 12.96 10.42 -4.61
CA PRO A 120 13.67 10.62 -3.35
C PRO A 120 13.70 12.09 -2.88
N GLY A 121 13.79 13.03 -3.82
CA GLY A 121 13.76 14.48 -3.53
C GLY A 121 12.41 15.05 -3.10
N ASP A 122 11.32 14.29 -3.28
CA ASP A 122 9.96 14.64 -2.86
C ASP A 122 9.72 14.33 -1.37
N LEU A 123 10.64 13.62 -0.71
CA LEU A 123 10.42 13.11 0.64
C LEU A 123 10.58 14.20 1.72
N PRO A 124 9.60 14.38 2.60
CA PRO A 124 9.71 15.23 3.77
C PRO A 124 10.53 14.53 4.87
N LEU A 125 11.87 14.61 4.76
CA LEU A 125 12.78 13.85 5.62
C LEU A 125 12.57 14.12 7.13
N ASP A 126 12.16 15.34 7.50
CA ASP A 126 11.90 15.66 8.90
C ASP A 126 10.68 14.95 9.45
N VAL A 127 9.62 14.75 8.62
CA VAL A 127 8.45 13.92 8.96
C VAL A 127 8.86 12.47 9.17
N LEU A 128 9.66 11.92 8.26
CA LEU A 128 10.17 10.55 8.35
C LEU A 128 11.04 10.33 9.60
N ARG A 129 11.94 11.27 9.92
CA ARG A 129 12.77 11.18 11.13
C ARG A 129 11.98 11.35 12.43
N GLY A 130 10.82 12.03 12.36
CA GLY A 130 9.91 12.19 13.48
C GLY A 130 8.93 11.03 13.67
N ALA A 131 8.87 10.08 12.75
CA ALA A 131 7.96 8.94 12.82
C ALA A 131 8.32 7.98 13.96
N ARG A 132 7.31 7.35 14.56
CA ARG A 132 7.46 6.18 15.43
C ARG A 132 7.39 4.89 14.64
N HIS A 133 6.59 4.91 13.58
CA HIS A 133 6.39 3.78 12.69
C HIS A 133 6.24 4.28 11.25
N LEU A 134 6.92 3.61 10.30
CA LEU A 134 6.74 3.82 8.87
C LEU A 134 6.10 2.57 8.26
N HIS A 135 4.95 2.75 7.60
CA HIS A 135 4.31 1.73 6.79
C HIS A 135 4.62 1.95 5.31
N LEU A 136 5.06 0.90 4.64
CA LEU A 136 5.25 0.86 3.21
C LEU A 136 4.32 -0.16 2.56
N THR A 137 3.77 0.18 1.41
CA THR A 137 3.16 -0.80 0.52
C THR A 137 4.12 -1.13 -0.61
N ALA A 138 4.11 -2.38 -1.07
CA ALA A 138 4.99 -2.80 -2.14
C ALA A 138 4.66 -2.14 -3.49
N TRP A 139 3.52 -1.44 -3.62
CA TRP A 139 3.27 -0.59 -4.79
C TRP A 139 4.42 0.38 -5.05
N SER A 140 5.02 0.93 -3.99
CA SER A 140 6.20 1.79 -4.09
C SER A 140 7.50 1.02 -4.37
N LEU A 141 7.52 -0.32 -4.29
CA LEU A 141 8.72 -1.14 -4.47
C LEU A 141 8.82 -1.80 -5.85
N PHE A 142 7.73 -1.87 -6.61
CA PHE A 142 7.69 -2.63 -7.87
C PHE A 142 8.48 -1.98 -9.01
N ARG A 143 8.72 -0.66 -8.95
CA ARG A 143 9.47 0.06 -9.99
C ARG A 143 10.16 1.31 -9.45
N ASP A 144 11.12 1.82 -10.20
CA ASP A 144 11.70 3.14 -10.01
C ASP A 144 10.88 4.20 -10.76
N PRO A 145 10.84 5.46 -10.25
CA PRO A 145 11.60 6.01 -9.13
C PRO A 145 11.01 5.76 -7.73
N PRO A 146 9.71 5.33 -7.53
CA PRO A 146 9.15 5.19 -6.18
C PRO A 146 9.92 4.23 -5.28
N ARG A 147 10.54 3.19 -5.86
CA ARG A 147 11.39 2.25 -5.10
C ARG A 147 12.54 2.98 -4.42
N ALA A 148 13.27 3.80 -5.16
CA ALA A 148 14.36 4.58 -4.59
C ALA A 148 13.87 5.52 -3.49
N ALA A 149 12.68 6.13 -3.65
CA ALA A 149 12.07 6.96 -2.63
C ALA A 149 11.69 6.15 -1.39
N ALA A 150 11.02 5.00 -1.55
CA ALA A 150 10.60 4.15 -0.44
C ALA A 150 11.80 3.60 0.36
N LEU A 151 12.87 3.16 -0.32
CA LEU A 151 14.10 2.70 0.34
C LEU A 151 14.80 3.84 1.10
N GLN A 152 14.85 5.05 0.54
CA GLN A 152 15.38 6.22 1.25
C GLN A 152 14.51 6.58 2.46
N ALA A 153 13.19 6.51 2.35
CA ALA A 153 12.27 6.76 3.46
C ALA A 153 12.48 5.73 4.58
N ALA A 154 12.59 4.43 4.24
CA ALA A 154 12.89 3.37 5.18
C ALA A 154 14.20 3.62 5.93
N HIS A 155 15.26 3.96 5.20
CA HIS A 155 16.57 4.29 5.79
C HIS A 155 16.50 5.50 6.73
N ALA A 156 15.79 6.57 6.33
CA ALA A 156 15.66 7.78 7.16
C ALA A 156 14.88 7.50 8.46
N ALA A 157 13.80 6.71 8.37
CA ALA A 157 12.96 6.35 9.51
C ALA A 157 13.69 5.41 10.48
N THR A 158 14.33 4.34 9.98
CA THR A 158 15.08 3.38 10.83
C THR A 158 16.27 4.01 11.51
N THR A 159 17.01 4.86 10.82
CA THR A 159 18.15 5.62 11.42
C THR A 159 17.67 6.51 12.58
N ALA A 160 16.43 6.97 12.53
CA ALA A 160 15.81 7.74 13.61
C ALA A 160 15.13 6.88 14.69
N GLY A 161 15.18 5.55 14.57
CA GLY A 161 14.64 4.59 15.54
C GLY A 161 13.14 4.31 15.37
N ALA A 162 12.59 4.52 14.17
CA ALA A 162 11.24 4.07 13.84
C ALA A 162 11.22 2.57 13.52
N THR A 163 10.11 1.91 13.84
CA THR A 163 9.79 0.58 13.33
C THR A 163 9.23 0.64 11.93
N LEU A 164 9.33 -0.46 11.18
CA LEU A 164 8.87 -0.55 9.80
C LEU A 164 7.85 -1.66 9.60
N SER A 165 6.85 -1.43 8.76
CA SER A 165 5.98 -2.49 8.27
C SER A 165 5.83 -2.48 6.76
N LEU A 166 5.55 -3.66 6.20
CA LEU A 166 5.32 -3.89 4.78
C LEU A 166 3.99 -4.59 4.54
N ASP A 167 3.17 -4.05 3.64
CA ASP A 167 2.14 -4.79 2.93
C ASP A 167 2.68 -5.18 1.54
N PRO A 168 2.79 -6.47 1.18
CA PRO A 168 3.34 -6.90 -0.11
C PRO A 168 2.51 -6.48 -1.33
N GLY A 169 1.29 -6.03 -1.13
CA GLY A 169 0.47 -5.27 -2.07
C GLY A 169 -0.22 -6.10 -3.15
N SER A 170 0.53 -6.81 -4.01
CA SER A 170 -0.04 -7.53 -5.14
C SER A 170 0.78 -8.74 -5.54
N PHE A 171 0.20 -9.94 -5.42
CA PHE A 171 0.83 -11.18 -5.88
C PHE A 171 1.17 -11.15 -7.37
N GLN A 172 0.32 -10.53 -8.21
CA GLN A 172 0.56 -10.41 -9.64
C GLN A 172 1.78 -9.54 -9.94
N MET A 173 1.95 -8.43 -9.21
CA MET A 173 3.12 -7.56 -9.37
C MET A 173 4.40 -8.22 -8.85
N ILE A 174 4.33 -9.02 -7.79
CA ILE A 174 5.45 -9.85 -7.32
C ILE A 174 5.87 -10.83 -8.43
N GLN A 175 4.91 -11.50 -9.07
CA GLN A 175 5.19 -12.41 -10.18
C GLN A 175 5.78 -11.69 -11.40
N GLN A 176 5.28 -10.50 -11.75
CA GLN A 176 5.79 -9.71 -12.88
C GLN A 176 7.21 -9.20 -12.65
N LEU A 177 7.53 -8.74 -11.44
CA LEU A 177 8.89 -8.33 -11.08
C LEU A 177 9.84 -9.53 -10.99
N GLY A 178 9.30 -10.70 -10.72
CA GLY A 178 10.01 -11.93 -10.40
C GLY A 178 10.25 -12.04 -8.88
N ARG A 179 9.86 -13.21 -8.34
CA ARG A 179 9.95 -13.54 -6.90
C ARG A 179 11.31 -13.17 -6.29
N GLU A 180 12.40 -13.65 -6.88
CA GLU A 180 13.75 -13.42 -6.35
C GLU A 180 14.14 -11.93 -6.35
N SER A 181 13.73 -11.18 -7.38
CA SER A 181 13.97 -9.74 -7.44
C SER A 181 13.20 -9.00 -6.35
N PHE A 182 11.94 -9.40 -6.10
CA PHE A 182 11.12 -8.83 -5.05
C PHE A 182 11.70 -9.13 -3.67
N LEU A 183 12.02 -10.39 -3.40
CA LEU A 183 12.58 -10.82 -2.11
C LEU A 183 13.90 -10.10 -1.80
N LYS A 184 14.76 -9.90 -2.80
CA LYS A 184 16.01 -9.14 -2.61
C LYS A 184 15.74 -7.71 -2.15
N ILE A 185 14.70 -7.05 -2.69
CA ILE A 185 14.34 -5.69 -2.27
C ILE A 185 13.82 -5.70 -0.82
N VAL A 186 13.00 -6.69 -0.46
CA VAL A 186 12.44 -6.79 0.90
C VAL A 186 13.52 -7.13 1.91
N ASP A 187 14.47 -8.00 1.56
CA ASP A 187 15.59 -8.41 2.43
C ASP A 187 16.55 -7.25 2.77
N ASP A 188 16.65 -6.26 1.88
CA ASP A 188 17.50 -5.08 2.10
C ASP A 188 16.88 -4.09 3.14
N VAL A 189 15.63 -4.32 3.60
CA VAL A 189 14.92 -3.46 4.53
C VAL A 189 14.55 -4.22 5.81
N PRO A 190 14.95 -3.75 7.01
CA PRO A 190 14.66 -4.43 8.26
C PRO A 190 13.21 -4.20 8.71
N PHE A 191 12.27 -4.88 8.08
CA PHE A 191 10.86 -4.81 8.47
C PHE A 191 10.60 -5.51 9.80
N ASP A 192 9.94 -4.80 10.73
CA ASP A 192 9.47 -5.33 12.01
C ASP A 192 8.14 -6.07 11.88
N VAL A 193 7.33 -5.72 10.87
CA VAL A 193 6.03 -6.35 10.61
C VAL A 193 5.82 -6.54 9.11
N ILE A 194 5.30 -7.71 8.70
CA ILE A 194 4.93 -8.01 7.31
C ILE A 194 3.49 -8.52 7.28
N PHE A 195 2.64 -7.91 6.42
CA PHE A 195 1.19 -8.17 6.31
C PHE A 195 0.79 -8.83 4.99
N PRO A 196 1.26 -10.00 4.62
CA PRO A 196 0.84 -10.65 3.38
C PRO A 196 -0.61 -11.15 3.48
N ASN A 197 -1.33 -11.17 2.36
CA ASN A 197 -2.47 -12.06 2.21
C ASN A 197 -2.00 -13.44 1.73
N ASP A 198 -2.92 -14.42 1.63
CA ASP A 198 -2.60 -15.80 1.25
C ASP A 198 -1.93 -15.88 -0.14
N ASP A 199 -2.45 -15.14 -1.14
CA ASP A 199 -1.88 -15.14 -2.49
C ASP A 199 -0.48 -14.47 -2.54
N GLU A 200 -0.27 -13.42 -1.77
CA GLU A 200 1.02 -12.76 -1.62
C GLU A 200 2.03 -13.65 -0.90
N ALA A 201 1.61 -14.31 0.19
CA ALA A 201 2.44 -15.26 0.90
C ALA A 201 2.89 -16.42 0.01
N ARG A 202 1.98 -16.95 -0.83
CA ARG A 202 2.32 -17.96 -1.86
C ARG A 202 3.28 -17.41 -2.90
N ALA A 203 3.06 -16.19 -3.37
CA ALA A 203 3.96 -15.56 -4.36
C ALA A 203 5.36 -15.32 -3.79
N MET A 204 5.48 -15.00 -2.50
CA MET A 204 6.74 -14.78 -1.81
C MET A 204 7.44 -16.11 -1.47
N SER A 205 6.72 -17.06 -0.90
CA SER A 205 7.31 -18.33 -0.41
C SER A 205 7.47 -19.39 -1.49
N GLY A 206 6.57 -19.43 -2.46
CA GLY A 206 6.42 -20.55 -3.40
C GLY A 206 5.62 -21.71 -2.82
N GLU A 207 5.19 -21.62 -1.56
CA GLU A 207 4.41 -22.63 -0.88
C GLU A 207 2.92 -22.52 -1.25
N ARG A 208 2.20 -23.65 -1.19
CA ARG A 208 0.76 -23.69 -1.56
C ARG A 208 -0.17 -23.58 -0.36
N HIS A 209 0.29 -23.99 0.80
CA HIS A 209 -0.50 -24.03 2.03
C HIS A 209 -0.11 -22.89 2.97
N PRO A 210 -1.07 -22.22 3.62
CA PRO A 210 -0.81 -21.09 4.51
C PRO A 210 0.19 -21.41 5.62
N ASP A 211 0.09 -22.58 6.27
CA ASP A 211 1.02 -23.00 7.31
C ASP A 211 2.46 -23.11 6.79
N ALA A 212 2.66 -23.71 5.60
CA ALA A 212 3.98 -23.80 4.99
C ALA A 212 4.53 -22.43 4.57
N ALA A 213 3.66 -21.57 4.03
CA ALA A 213 4.01 -20.20 3.68
C ALA A 213 4.40 -19.38 4.93
N MET A 214 3.65 -19.54 6.04
CA MET A 214 3.97 -18.91 7.32
C MET A 214 5.33 -19.40 7.83
N GLY A 215 5.57 -20.71 7.85
CA GLY A 215 6.85 -21.27 8.28
C GLY A 215 8.03 -20.73 7.46
N TRP A 216 7.87 -20.65 6.14
CA TRP A 216 8.87 -20.07 5.25
C TRP A 216 9.13 -18.58 5.54
N LEU A 217 8.06 -17.78 5.74
CA LEU A 217 8.16 -16.36 6.06
C LEU A 217 8.87 -16.16 7.41
N ARG A 218 8.56 -16.97 8.41
CA ARG A 218 9.21 -16.93 9.73
C ARG A 218 10.68 -17.27 9.67
N GLU A 219 11.05 -18.30 8.90
CA GLU A 219 12.46 -18.66 8.70
C GLU A 219 13.25 -17.54 8.02
N ARG A 220 12.64 -16.88 7.00
CA ARG A 220 13.30 -15.81 6.26
C ARG A 220 13.37 -14.50 7.03
N TYR A 221 12.32 -14.16 7.76
CA TYR A 221 12.18 -12.90 8.51
C TYR A 221 12.04 -13.16 10.02
N PRO A 222 13.06 -13.75 10.67
CA PRO A 222 12.96 -14.21 12.05
C PRO A 222 12.69 -13.09 13.07
N HIS A 223 13.02 -11.85 12.71
CA HIS A 223 12.82 -10.68 13.58
C HIS A 223 11.50 -9.97 13.37
N ALA A 224 10.78 -10.31 12.29
CA ALA A 224 9.51 -9.65 11.96
C ALA A 224 8.32 -10.39 12.58
N LEU A 225 7.31 -9.63 12.99
CA LEU A 225 5.97 -10.16 13.19
C LEU A 225 5.35 -10.41 11.82
N VAL A 226 4.92 -11.62 11.53
CA VAL A 226 4.19 -11.96 10.29
C VAL A 226 2.70 -12.06 10.60
N VAL A 227 1.90 -11.31 9.86
CA VAL A 227 0.43 -11.26 9.96
C VAL A 227 -0.14 -11.70 8.63
N LEU A 228 -0.39 -13.00 8.47
CA LEU A 228 -0.93 -13.60 7.25
C LEU A 228 -2.46 -13.49 7.24
N LYS A 229 -2.99 -12.72 6.31
CA LYS A 229 -4.44 -12.47 6.12
C LYS A 229 -5.03 -13.55 5.21
N MET A 230 -6.13 -14.21 5.63
CA MET A 230 -6.75 -15.35 4.95
C MET A 230 -8.24 -15.14 4.68
N ASP A 231 -8.64 -13.92 4.35
CA ASP A 231 -10.02 -13.54 4.06
C ASP A 231 -11.02 -14.04 5.13
N GLU A 232 -11.97 -14.90 4.74
CA GLU A 232 -13.00 -15.48 5.62
C GLU A 232 -12.44 -16.49 6.65
N ASP A 233 -11.26 -17.06 6.38
CA ASP A 233 -10.56 -17.98 7.29
C ASP A 233 -9.82 -17.25 8.42
N GLY A 234 -9.81 -15.92 8.42
CA GLY A 234 -9.26 -15.10 9.49
C GLY A 234 -7.81 -14.70 9.27
N VAL A 235 -6.97 -14.80 10.31
CA VAL A 235 -5.58 -14.36 10.29
C VAL A 235 -4.69 -15.28 11.11
N MET A 236 -3.50 -15.59 10.59
CA MET A 236 -2.42 -16.23 11.35
C MET A 236 -1.41 -15.16 11.75
N ILE A 237 -0.95 -15.20 13.00
CA ILE A 237 0.03 -14.24 13.54
C ILE A 237 1.14 -15.02 14.21
N GLU A 238 2.37 -14.82 13.73
CA GLU A 238 3.57 -15.38 14.35
C GLU A 238 4.65 -14.29 14.48
N GLY A 239 5.22 -14.19 15.67
CA GLY A 239 6.22 -13.21 16.03
C GLY A 239 7.59 -13.81 16.33
N PRO A 240 8.61 -12.98 16.57
CA PRO A 240 9.87 -13.42 17.14
C PRO A 240 9.63 -14.00 18.54
N ASP A 241 10.43 -15.05 18.90
CA ASP A 241 10.42 -15.69 20.20
C ASP A 241 10.89 -14.73 21.32
#